data_9fea79f983e0e378c0f5618057d7458d
#
_entry.id   9fea79f983e0e378c0f5618057d7458d
#
_cell.length_a   1.000
_cell.length_b   1.000
_cell.length_c   1.000
_cell.angle_alpha   90.00
_cell.angle_beta   90.00
_cell.angle_gamma   90.00
#
_symmetry.space_group_name_H-M   'P 1'
#
loop_
_entity.id
_entity.type
_entity.pdbx_description
1 polymer ?
#
loop_
_entity_poly.entity_id
_entity_poly.type
_entity_poly.pdbx_seq_one_letter_code
_entity_poly.pdbx_strand_id
1 'polypeptide(L)'
;EETMPLTEYFRTEGSGSLQFKAAMSEYTIDKLAELMITESDNSATNMLMTRVGSMVDVNQAIRDWGLKNTEVQTWLPDYAGTNHTTAREMGRMLYNIDENDKFLTQESRAKILNYMGHVHNNRLIHAGLGAGAVFLHKTGDIGTMLGDAGIVIAPNGKKYIVVILANRPHNAIEGKDFIVHASELIYNYMVK
;
A
#
# COMPACT_ATOMS: atom_id res chain seq x y z
N GLU A 1 12.30 20.57 8.46
CA GLU A 1 11.63 19.31 8.12
C GLU A 1 11.50 18.47 9.39
N GLU A 2 10.31 17.96 9.69
CA GLU A 2 10.05 17.17 10.91
C GLU A 2 10.69 15.78 10.80
N THR A 3 11.37 15.33 11.87
CA THR A 3 12.00 13.99 11.96
C THR A 3 11.45 13.19 13.13
N MET A 4 11.64 11.88 13.08
CA MET A 4 11.38 10.94 14.16
C MET A 4 12.58 10.01 14.35
N PRO A 5 13.00 9.73 15.60
CA PRO A 5 14.03 8.75 15.89
C PRO A 5 13.49 7.31 15.76
N LEU A 6 14.25 6.45 15.10
CA LEU A 6 14.00 5.02 15.08
C LEU A 6 14.41 4.39 16.42
N THR A 7 13.50 4.34 17.36
CA THR A 7 13.78 3.72 18.67
C THR A 7 13.69 2.19 18.59
N GLU A 8 14.22 1.47 19.59
CA GLU A 8 14.05 0.02 19.69
C GLU A 8 12.57 -0.41 19.72
N TYR A 9 11.69 0.45 20.24
CA TYR A 9 10.25 0.21 20.26
C TYR A 9 9.64 0.10 18.84
N PHE A 10 10.17 0.87 17.87
CA PHE A 10 9.67 0.87 16.49
C PHE A 10 10.39 -0.12 15.58
N ARG A 11 11.58 -0.60 15.96
CA ARG A 11 12.29 -1.62 15.17
C ARG A 11 11.52 -2.92 15.22
N THR A 12 10.87 -3.24 14.11
CA THR A 12 10.06 -4.45 14.00
C THR A 12 10.46 -5.25 12.78
N GLU A 13 10.37 -6.57 12.91
CA GLU A 13 10.71 -7.53 11.87
C GLU A 13 9.72 -7.53 10.69
N GLY A 14 10.01 -8.34 9.70
CA GLY A 14 9.19 -8.57 8.52
C GLY A 14 9.67 -7.74 7.34
N SER A 15 8.82 -6.85 6.82
CA SER A 15 9.12 -6.08 5.61
C SER A 15 9.89 -4.79 5.92
N GLY A 16 10.73 -4.38 4.97
CA GLY A 16 11.43 -3.10 4.99
C GLY A 16 12.85 -3.15 5.53
N SER A 17 13.57 -2.05 5.35
CA SER A 17 14.99 -1.94 5.64
C SER A 17 15.32 -1.37 7.02
N LEU A 18 14.36 -0.67 7.68
CA LEU A 18 14.63 0.00 8.96
C LEU A 18 14.93 -0.98 10.10
N GLN A 19 14.41 -2.21 10.05
CA GLN A 19 14.73 -3.24 11.02
C GLN A 19 16.24 -3.52 11.17
N PHE A 20 17.04 -3.21 10.16
CA PHE A 20 18.49 -3.42 10.13
C PHE A 20 19.30 -2.14 10.42
N LYS A 21 18.63 -1.02 10.69
CA LYS A 21 19.29 0.26 10.95
C LYS A 21 19.58 0.43 12.44
N ALA A 22 20.56 1.28 12.74
CA ALA A 22 20.92 1.59 14.11
C ALA A 22 19.75 2.28 14.83
N ALA A 23 19.54 1.92 16.09
CA ALA A 23 18.60 2.65 16.93
C ALA A 23 19.01 4.12 17.06
N MET A 24 18.04 4.99 17.28
CA MET A 24 18.19 6.46 17.36
C MET A 24 18.66 7.13 16.05
N SER A 25 18.65 6.41 14.91
CA SER A 25 18.76 7.06 13.60
C SER A 25 17.53 7.92 13.32
N GLU A 26 17.73 9.14 12.85
CA GLU A 26 16.67 10.09 12.54
C GLU A 26 16.16 9.93 11.10
N TYR A 27 14.85 9.95 10.92
CA TYR A 27 14.19 9.91 9.62
C TYR A 27 13.15 11.00 9.50
N THR A 28 13.11 11.68 8.36
CA THR A 28 12.06 12.65 8.07
C THR A 28 10.72 11.94 7.88
N ILE A 29 9.61 12.62 8.17
CA ILE A 29 8.25 12.09 7.91
C ILE A 29 8.09 11.68 6.45
N ASP A 30 8.64 12.47 5.54
CA ASP A 30 8.63 12.20 4.10
C ASP A 30 9.36 10.89 3.75
N LYS A 31 10.56 10.68 4.32
CA LYS A 31 11.31 9.43 4.11
C LYS A 31 10.62 8.20 4.70
N LEU A 32 9.96 8.36 5.84
CA LEU A 32 9.16 7.28 6.42
C LEU A 32 7.97 6.93 5.53
N ALA A 33 7.28 7.93 4.95
CA ALA A 33 6.19 7.71 4.01
C ALA A 33 6.66 7.02 2.71
N GLU A 34 7.80 7.43 2.18
CA GLU A 34 8.44 6.74 1.04
C GLU A 34 8.71 5.27 1.36
N LEU A 35 9.40 4.96 2.47
CA LEU A 35 9.73 3.59 2.87
C LEU A 35 8.48 2.73 3.14
N MET A 36 7.47 3.30 3.79
CA MET A 36 6.18 2.64 4.02
C MET A 36 5.54 2.18 2.71
N ILE A 37 5.58 2.99 1.67
CA ILE A 37 4.93 2.68 0.39
C ILE A 37 5.83 1.81 -0.48
N THR A 38 7.09 2.18 -0.69
CA THR A 38 7.99 1.54 -1.66
C THR A 38 8.53 0.19 -1.20
N GLU A 39 8.88 0.06 0.09
CA GLU A 39 9.45 -1.14 0.70
C GLU A 39 8.45 -1.93 1.57
N SER A 40 7.25 -1.38 1.80
CA SER A 40 6.32 -1.90 2.82
C SER A 40 6.96 -1.95 4.21
N ASP A 41 7.78 -0.97 4.58
CA ASP A 41 8.55 -0.99 5.82
C ASP A 41 7.62 -0.93 7.04
N ASN A 42 7.64 -2.00 7.83
CA ASN A 42 6.79 -2.14 9.01
C ASN A 42 7.14 -1.12 10.10
N SER A 43 8.44 -0.88 10.30
CA SER A 43 8.91 0.11 11.28
C SER A 43 8.48 1.53 10.89
N ALA A 44 8.65 1.90 9.63
CA ALA A 44 8.19 3.19 9.11
C ALA A 44 6.68 3.37 9.26
N THR A 45 5.90 2.31 8.97
CA THR A 45 4.45 2.32 9.12
C THR A 45 4.05 2.55 10.57
N ASN A 46 4.63 1.81 11.52
CA ASN A 46 4.33 1.95 12.95
C ASN A 46 4.74 3.34 13.48
N MET A 47 5.89 3.87 13.05
CA MET A 47 6.31 5.24 13.39
C MET A 47 5.29 6.27 12.91
N LEU A 48 4.84 6.19 11.66
CA LEU A 48 3.85 7.13 11.10
C LEU A 48 2.48 7.00 11.77
N MET A 49 2.02 5.79 12.07
CA MET A 49 0.77 5.58 12.81
C MET A 49 0.83 6.26 14.20
N THR A 50 1.97 6.11 14.90
CA THR A 50 2.20 6.79 16.19
C THR A 50 2.25 8.32 16.03
N ARG A 51 2.83 8.80 14.93
CA ARG A 51 2.86 10.24 14.63
C ARG A 51 1.47 10.84 14.38
N VAL A 52 0.56 10.07 13.78
CA VAL A 52 -0.86 10.46 13.62
C VAL A 52 -1.57 10.53 14.99
N GLY A 53 -1.13 9.72 15.95
CA GLY A 53 -1.69 9.66 17.31
C GLY A 53 -1.75 8.22 17.82
N SER A 54 -2.87 7.58 17.67
CA SER A 54 -3.12 6.21 18.10
C SER A 54 -3.83 5.40 17.01
N MET A 55 -3.99 4.11 17.20
CA MET A 55 -4.85 3.30 16.32
C MET A 55 -6.30 3.82 16.28
N VAL A 56 -6.78 4.44 17.35
CA VAL A 56 -8.11 5.06 17.38
C VAL A 56 -8.16 6.25 16.42
N ASP A 57 -7.12 7.09 16.40
CA ASP A 57 -7.04 8.26 15.52
C ASP A 57 -6.88 7.83 14.04
N VAL A 58 -6.05 6.80 13.78
CA VAL A 58 -5.91 6.21 12.43
C VAL A 58 -7.26 5.66 11.95
N ASN A 59 -7.97 4.91 12.80
CA ASN A 59 -9.28 4.37 12.45
C ASN A 59 -10.35 5.47 12.30
N GLN A 60 -10.24 6.56 13.04
CA GLN A 60 -11.13 7.72 12.85
C GLN A 60 -10.90 8.35 11.46
N ALA A 61 -9.63 8.57 11.07
CA ALA A 61 -9.30 9.08 9.73
C ALA A 61 -9.81 8.14 8.62
N ILE A 62 -9.66 6.83 8.79
CA ILE A 62 -10.20 5.81 7.87
C ILE A 62 -11.73 5.98 7.70
N ARG A 63 -12.46 6.15 8.79
CA ARG A 63 -13.92 6.37 8.76
C ARG A 63 -14.28 7.71 8.09
N ASP A 64 -13.51 8.76 8.34
CA ASP A 64 -13.73 10.09 7.74
C ASP A 64 -13.53 10.06 6.23
N TRP A 65 -12.67 9.15 5.73
CA TRP A 65 -12.51 8.86 4.30
C TRP A 65 -13.65 8.00 3.74
N GLY A 66 -14.62 7.61 4.56
CA GLY A 66 -15.79 6.83 4.19
C GLY A 66 -15.54 5.32 4.04
N LEU A 67 -14.47 4.81 4.67
CA LEU A 67 -14.07 3.40 4.66
C LEU A 67 -14.60 2.73 5.93
N LYS A 68 -15.76 2.09 5.86
CA LYS A 68 -16.49 1.57 7.02
C LYS A 68 -16.12 0.13 7.40
N ASN A 69 -15.54 -0.61 6.44
CA ASN A 69 -15.12 -2.00 6.60
C ASN A 69 -13.58 -2.13 6.53
N THR A 70 -12.88 -1.04 6.78
CA THR A 70 -11.42 -1.00 6.89
C THR A 70 -11.06 -0.60 8.30
N GLU A 71 -10.24 -1.42 8.96
CA GLU A 71 -9.86 -1.19 10.36
C GLU A 71 -8.44 -1.70 10.63
N VAL A 72 -7.69 -0.91 11.40
CA VAL A 72 -6.39 -1.28 11.95
C VAL A 72 -6.61 -1.71 13.40
N GLN A 73 -6.36 -2.99 13.70
CA GLN A 73 -6.54 -3.57 15.04
C GLN A 73 -5.22 -3.86 15.74
N THR A 74 -4.13 -3.97 14.98
CA THR A 74 -2.81 -4.25 15.55
C THR A 74 -1.70 -3.54 14.78
N TRP A 75 -0.59 -3.32 15.45
CA TRP A 75 0.66 -2.87 14.86
C TRP A 75 1.25 -3.93 13.93
N LEU A 76 2.05 -3.48 12.96
CA LEU A 76 2.79 -4.41 12.10
C LEU A 76 3.99 -5.03 12.85
N PRO A 77 4.34 -6.29 12.53
CA PRO A 77 3.70 -7.18 11.55
C PRO A 77 2.38 -7.77 12.05
N ASP A 78 1.40 -7.86 11.19
CA ASP A 78 0.10 -8.51 11.48
C ASP A 78 0.02 -9.89 10.80
N TYR A 79 0.76 -10.85 11.30
CA TYR A 79 0.74 -12.22 10.75
C TYR A 79 -0.57 -12.97 11.00
N ALA A 80 -1.35 -12.52 11.98
CA ALA A 80 -2.67 -13.09 12.27
C ALA A 80 -3.77 -12.60 11.31
N GLY A 81 -3.52 -11.49 10.58
CA GLY A 81 -4.47 -10.92 9.65
C GLY A 81 -5.67 -10.27 10.34
N THR A 82 -5.42 -9.58 11.45
CA THR A 82 -6.47 -8.87 12.22
C THR A 82 -6.84 -7.53 11.61
N ASN A 83 -5.89 -6.85 10.97
CA ASN A 83 -6.16 -5.66 10.17
C ASN A 83 -6.91 -6.07 8.91
N HIS A 84 -8.02 -5.41 8.62
CA HIS A 84 -8.86 -5.83 7.51
C HIS A 84 -9.35 -4.66 6.64
N THR A 85 -9.66 -4.99 5.40
CA THR A 85 -10.23 -4.10 4.40
C THR A 85 -11.04 -4.90 3.37
N THR A 86 -11.61 -4.21 2.40
CA THR A 86 -12.28 -4.81 1.24
C THR A 86 -11.72 -4.24 -0.06
N ALA A 87 -11.79 -5.01 -1.15
CA ALA A 87 -11.35 -4.52 -2.46
C ALA A 87 -12.11 -3.25 -2.88
N ARG A 88 -13.40 -3.12 -2.53
CA ARG A 88 -14.20 -1.92 -2.79
C ARG A 88 -13.65 -0.70 -2.06
N GLU A 89 -13.28 -0.85 -0.79
CA GLU A 89 -12.78 0.29 0.02
C GLU A 89 -11.34 0.66 -0.35
N MET A 90 -10.50 -0.31 -0.68
CA MET A 90 -9.20 -0.01 -1.27
C MET A 90 -9.33 0.76 -2.58
N GLY A 91 -10.28 0.37 -3.45
CA GLY A 91 -10.57 1.13 -4.67
C GLY A 91 -11.06 2.55 -4.38
N ARG A 92 -11.91 2.74 -3.35
CA ARG A 92 -12.34 4.06 -2.89
C ARG A 92 -11.16 4.89 -2.35
N MET A 93 -10.27 4.28 -1.58
CA MET A 93 -9.07 4.97 -1.08
C MET A 93 -8.19 5.44 -2.23
N LEU A 94 -7.93 4.59 -3.21
CA LEU A 94 -7.17 4.93 -4.41
C LEU A 94 -7.81 6.08 -5.19
N TYR A 95 -9.13 6.05 -5.35
CA TYR A 95 -9.87 7.16 -5.98
C TYR A 95 -9.73 8.46 -5.18
N ASN A 96 -9.83 8.41 -3.86
CA ASN A 96 -9.64 9.57 -3.00
C ASN A 96 -8.21 10.14 -3.11
N ILE A 97 -7.20 9.26 -3.20
CA ILE A 97 -5.81 9.69 -3.41
C ILE A 97 -5.64 10.36 -4.78
N ASP A 98 -6.23 9.81 -5.82
CA ASP A 98 -6.01 10.24 -7.20
C ASP A 98 -6.81 11.49 -7.59
N GLU A 99 -8.09 11.54 -7.22
CA GLU A 99 -9.06 12.49 -7.78
C GLU A 99 -9.73 13.40 -6.74
N ASN A 100 -9.65 13.11 -5.44
CA ASN A 100 -10.45 13.82 -4.45
C ASN A 100 -9.65 14.90 -3.71
N ASP A 101 -9.89 16.17 -4.05
CA ASP A 101 -9.19 17.33 -3.46
C ASP A 101 -9.55 17.64 -2.00
N LYS A 102 -10.55 16.94 -1.44
CA LYS A 102 -10.98 17.19 -0.06
C LYS A 102 -10.04 16.61 1.00
N PHE A 103 -9.29 15.56 0.66
CA PHE A 103 -8.50 14.81 1.63
C PHE A 103 -6.99 15.09 1.57
N LEU A 104 -6.49 15.51 0.42
CA LEU A 104 -5.07 15.71 0.19
C LEU A 104 -4.80 17.05 -0.50
N THR A 105 -3.70 17.69 -0.10
CA THR A 105 -3.14 18.78 -0.89
C THR A 105 -2.56 18.23 -2.19
N GLN A 106 -2.42 19.07 -3.22
CA GLN A 106 -1.78 18.67 -4.48
C GLN A 106 -0.35 18.15 -4.27
N GLU A 107 0.40 18.77 -3.37
CA GLU A 107 1.75 18.35 -3.02
C GLU A 107 1.77 16.94 -2.40
N SER A 108 0.93 16.68 -1.39
CA SER A 108 0.84 15.37 -0.74
C SER A 108 0.40 14.29 -1.72
N ARG A 109 -0.58 14.60 -2.59
CA ARG A 109 -1.01 13.69 -3.67
C ARG A 109 0.14 13.34 -4.60
N ALA A 110 0.85 14.35 -5.11
CA ALA A 110 1.98 14.12 -6.01
C ALA A 110 3.06 13.24 -5.38
N LYS A 111 3.38 13.45 -4.11
CA LYS A 111 4.34 12.61 -3.37
C LYS A 111 3.86 11.16 -3.25
N ILE A 112 2.61 10.95 -2.80
CA ILE A 112 2.05 9.59 -2.65
C ILE A 112 2.05 8.86 -3.99
N LEU A 113 1.56 9.47 -5.06
CA LEU A 113 1.54 8.86 -6.39
C LEU A 113 2.95 8.59 -6.91
N ASN A 114 3.91 9.47 -6.64
CA ASN A 114 5.32 9.23 -6.97
C ASN A 114 5.85 7.99 -6.23
N TYR A 115 5.63 7.85 -4.92
CA TYR A 115 6.08 6.66 -4.18
C TYR A 115 5.40 5.40 -4.68
N MET A 116 4.10 5.44 -4.99
CA MET A 116 3.36 4.31 -5.55
C MET A 116 3.90 3.87 -6.91
N GLY A 117 4.52 4.77 -7.69
CA GLY A 117 5.22 4.46 -8.94
C GLY A 117 6.59 3.80 -8.75
N HIS A 118 7.11 3.75 -7.51
CA HIS A 118 8.42 3.21 -7.17
C HIS A 118 8.38 2.01 -6.20
N VAL A 119 7.22 1.33 -6.11
CA VAL A 119 7.09 0.10 -5.31
C VAL A 119 8.02 -0.98 -5.83
N HIS A 120 8.79 -1.60 -4.94
CA HIS A 120 9.83 -2.57 -5.31
C HIS A 120 9.27 -3.91 -5.82
N ASN A 121 8.09 -4.31 -5.35
CA ASN A 121 7.47 -5.58 -5.74
C ASN A 121 6.53 -5.42 -6.93
N ASN A 122 7.02 -5.68 -8.13
CA ASN A 122 6.30 -5.62 -9.40
C ASN A 122 5.83 -7.01 -9.91
N ARG A 123 5.76 -8.04 -9.04
CA ARG A 123 5.51 -9.43 -9.44
C ARG A 123 4.05 -9.85 -9.41
N LEU A 124 3.12 -8.95 -9.10
CA LEU A 124 1.68 -9.22 -8.99
C LEU A 124 0.92 -8.57 -10.16
N ILE A 125 0.03 -7.63 -9.91
CA ILE A 125 -0.77 -6.97 -10.96
C ILE A 125 0.12 -6.42 -12.08
N HIS A 126 1.24 -5.77 -11.75
CA HIS A 126 2.16 -5.22 -12.75
C HIS A 126 2.65 -6.26 -13.76
N ALA A 127 2.88 -7.50 -13.33
CA ALA A 127 3.36 -8.58 -14.20
C ALA A 127 2.32 -9.04 -15.26
N GLY A 128 1.03 -8.73 -15.07
CA GLY A 128 -0.03 -9.01 -16.03
C GLY A 128 -0.41 -7.83 -16.95
N LEU A 129 0.28 -6.68 -16.80
CA LEU A 129 -0.01 -5.51 -17.63
C LEU A 129 0.76 -5.57 -18.97
N GLY A 130 0.19 -4.96 -19.99
CA GLY A 130 0.85 -4.81 -21.29
C GLY A 130 2.02 -3.82 -21.26
N ALA A 131 2.91 -3.96 -22.23
CA ALA A 131 4.10 -3.12 -22.35
C ALA A 131 3.74 -1.62 -22.42
N GLY A 132 4.52 -0.81 -21.70
CA GLY A 132 4.35 0.64 -21.62
C GLY A 132 3.25 1.12 -20.67
N ALA A 133 2.55 0.22 -19.98
CA ALA A 133 1.62 0.61 -18.91
C ALA A 133 2.39 1.12 -17.69
N VAL A 134 1.91 2.22 -17.10
CA VAL A 134 2.38 2.71 -15.80
C VAL A 134 1.44 2.19 -14.72
N PHE A 135 2.02 1.72 -13.62
CA PHE A 135 1.25 1.21 -12.49
C PHE A 135 1.69 1.87 -11.17
N LEU A 136 0.81 2.65 -10.58
CA LEU A 136 0.98 3.30 -9.30
C LEU A 136 0.27 2.44 -8.25
N HIS A 137 1.01 1.74 -7.38
CA HIS A 137 0.40 0.66 -6.62
C HIS A 137 0.96 0.45 -5.20
N LYS A 138 0.34 -0.48 -4.47
CA LYS A 138 0.81 -1.01 -3.20
C LYS A 138 0.45 -2.48 -3.08
N THR A 139 1.44 -3.29 -2.75
CA THR A 139 1.28 -4.74 -2.50
C THR A 139 1.07 -5.05 -1.01
N GLY A 140 0.49 -6.21 -0.71
CA GLY A 140 0.39 -6.78 0.63
C GLY A 140 0.52 -8.30 0.61
N ASP A 141 1.25 -8.85 1.58
CA ASP A 141 1.43 -10.29 1.75
C ASP A 141 1.60 -10.63 3.24
N ILE A 142 0.71 -11.48 3.76
CA ILE A 142 0.79 -12.04 5.11
C ILE A 142 0.86 -13.58 5.10
N GLY A 143 1.26 -14.16 3.96
CA GLY A 143 1.31 -15.61 3.76
C GLY A 143 -0.03 -16.22 3.36
N THR A 144 -1.08 -16.02 4.14
CA THR A 144 -2.43 -16.55 3.88
C THR A 144 -3.30 -15.64 3.02
N MET A 145 -2.93 -14.36 2.88
CA MET A 145 -3.56 -13.39 2.00
C MET A 145 -2.48 -12.68 1.19
N LEU A 146 -2.73 -12.55 -0.11
CA LEU A 146 -1.89 -11.83 -1.06
C LEU A 146 -2.75 -10.79 -1.78
N GLY A 147 -2.25 -9.58 -1.92
CA GLY A 147 -2.99 -8.52 -2.59
C GLY A 147 -2.11 -7.51 -3.30
N ASP A 148 -2.70 -6.85 -4.29
CA ASP A 148 -2.13 -5.70 -4.97
C ASP A 148 -3.26 -4.76 -5.36
N ALA A 149 -3.02 -3.46 -5.24
CA ALA A 149 -4.02 -2.44 -5.50
C ALA A 149 -3.35 -1.20 -6.07
N GLY A 150 -3.91 -0.63 -7.13
CA GLY A 150 -3.29 0.54 -7.73
C GLY A 150 -4.09 1.14 -8.89
N ILE A 151 -3.46 2.13 -9.51
CA ILE A 151 -3.95 2.91 -10.63
C ILE A 151 -3.11 2.55 -11.85
N VAL A 152 -3.76 2.01 -12.88
CA VAL A 152 -3.12 1.70 -14.17
C VAL A 152 -3.35 2.85 -15.13
N ILE A 153 -2.29 3.27 -15.81
CA ILE A 153 -2.33 4.22 -16.92
C ILE A 153 -1.79 3.49 -18.16
N ALA A 154 -2.67 3.19 -19.08
CA ALA A 154 -2.33 2.48 -20.31
C ALA A 154 -1.69 3.43 -21.35
N PRO A 155 -0.88 2.92 -22.31
CA PRO A 155 -0.24 3.74 -23.34
C PRO A 155 -1.22 4.53 -24.23
N ASN A 156 -2.47 4.08 -24.34
CA ASN A 156 -3.53 4.76 -25.08
C ASN A 156 -4.23 5.87 -24.27
N GLY A 157 -3.71 6.20 -23.07
CA GLY A 157 -4.23 7.22 -22.17
C GLY A 157 -5.41 6.78 -21.30
N LYS A 158 -5.91 5.56 -21.44
CA LYS A 158 -6.94 5.03 -20.54
C LYS A 158 -6.38 4.82 -19.14
N LYS A 159 -7.15 5.21 -18.12
CA LYS A 159 -6.81 5.11 -16.72
C LYS A 159 -7.89 4.33 -15.96
N TYR A 160 -7.50 3.43 -15.09
CA TYR A 160 -8.44 2.69 -14.24
C TYR A 160 -7.81 2.27 -12.92
N ILE A 161 -8.65 2.05 -11.91
CA ILE A 161 -8.25 1.50 -10.62
C ILE A 161 -8.50 -0.01 -10.65
N VAL A 162 -7.53 -0.76 -10.15
CA VAL A 162 -7.62 -2.21 -9.99
C VAL A 162 -7.20 -2.63 -8.59
N VAL A 163 -7.99 -3.51 -7.98
CA VAL A 163 -7.71 -4.10 -6.66
C VAL A 163 -7.97 -5.59 -6.74
N ILE A 164 -6.97 -6.40 -6.41
CA ILE A 164 -7.09 -7.84 -6.33
C ILE A 164 -6.57 -8.29 -4.96
N LEU A 165 -7.45 -8.88 -4.16
CA LEU A 165 -7.16 -9.45 -2.85
C LEU A 165 -7.50 -10.94 -2.90
N ALA A 166 -6.52 -11.81 -2.65
CA ALA A 166 -6.67 -13.26 -2.79
C ALA A 166 -6.28 -13.98 -1.49
N ASN A 167 -7.20 -14.71 -0.91
CA ASN A 167 -6.87 -15.68 0.14
C ASN A 167 -6.22 -16.90 -0.51
N ARG A 168 -5.21 -17.45 0.17
CA ARG A 168 -4.46 -18.62 -0.31
C ARG A 168 -4.01 -19.50 0.85
N PRO A 169 -3.74 -20.81 0.63
CA PRO A 169 -2.94 -21.58 1.56
C PRO A 169 -1.59 -20.88 1.81
N HIS A 170 -1.02 -21.02 3.00
CA HIS A 170 0.17 -20.26 3.41
C HIS A 170 1.29 -20.32 2.35
N ASN A 171 1.63 -19.17 1.79
CA ASN A 171 2.63 -18.96 0.74
C ASN A 171 2.41 -19.75 -0.56
N ALA A 172 1.19 -20.23 -0.82
CA ALA A 172 0.87 -20.94 -2.06
C ALA A 172 1.07 -20.04 -3.29
N ILE A 173 1.75 -20.57 -4.31
CA ILE A 173 2.09 -19.82 -5.53
C ILE A 173 0.86 -19.47 -6.37
N GLU A 174 -0.20 -20.26 -6.27
CA GLU A 174 -1.45 -20.11 -7.02
C GLU A 174 -2.10 -18.74 -6.76
N GLY A 175 -1.91 -18.15 -5.57
CA GLY A 175 -2.38 -16.80 -5.27
C GLY A 175 -1.72 -15.75 -6.17
N LYS A 176 -0.41 -15.87 -6.42
CA LYS A 176 0.31 -15.01 -7.36
C LYS A 176 -0.16 -15.23 -8.79
N ASP A 177 -0.23 -16.49 -9.22
CA ASP A 177 -0.60 -16.83 -10.59
C ASP A 177 -2.03 -16.36 -10.90
N PHE A 178 -2.94 -16.48 -9.93
CA PHE A 178 -4.29 -15.92 -10.03
C PHE A 178 -4.27 -14.39 -10.23
N ILE A 179 -3.49 -13.65 -9.42
CA ILE A 179 -3.44 -12.18 -9.52
C ILE A 179 -2.88 -11.74 -10.88
N VAL A 180 -1.79 -12.37 -11.34
CA VAL A 180 -1.16 -12.06 -12.63
C VAL A 180 -2.14 -12.32 -13.78
N HIS A 181 -2.77 -13.50 -13.81
CA HIS A 181 -3.71 -13.85 -14.87
C HIS A 181 -4.97 -12.97 -14.87
N ALA A 182 -5.54 -12.70 -13.69
CA ALA A 182 -6.68 -11.79 -13.56
C ALA A 182 -6.32 -10.37 -14.03
N SER A 183 -5.12 -9.88 -13.70
CA SER A 183 -4.62 -8.59 -14.17
C SER A 183 -4.52 -8.52 -15.69
N GLU A 184 -3.97 -9.56 -16.32
CA GLU A 184 -3.87 -9.66 -17.79
C GLU A 184 -5.25 -9.60 -18.46
N LEU A 185 -6.22 -10.36 -17.96
CA LEU A 185 -7.59 -10.35 -18.49
C LEU A 185 -8.26 -8.98 -18.34
N ILE A 186 -8.12 -8.36 -17.17
CA ILE A 186 -8.65 -7.02 -16.91
C ILE A 186 -7.99 -6.00 -17.83
N TYR A 187 -6.66 -6.00 -17.95
CA TYR A 187 -5.92 -5.10 -18.83
C TYR A 187 -6.40 -5.21 -20.26
N ASN A 188 -6.45 -6.44 -20.81
CA ASN A 188 -6.88 -6.69 -22.18
C ASN A 188 -8.33 -6.25 -22.45
N TYR A 189 -9.20 -6.27 -21.42
CA TYR A 189 -10.56 -5.72 -21.52
C TYR A 189 -10.58 -4.20 -21.49
N MET A 190 -9.82 -3.58 -20.56
CA MET A 190 -9.85 -2.14 -20.32
C MET A 190 -9.17 -1.33 -21.44
N VAL A 191 -8.17 -1.89 -22.13
CA VAL A 191 -7.43 -1.17 -23.19
C VAL A 191 -8.04 -1.29 -24.58
N LYS A 192 -9.02 -2.17 -24.75
CA LYS A 192 -9.84 -2.21 -25.98
C LYS A 192 -10.65 -0.94 -26.11
#